data_6f16ff62aaff0697a727ad79b7c16975
#
_entry.id   6f16ff62aaff0697a727ad79b7c16975
#
_cell.length_a   1.000
_cell.length_b   1.000
_cell.length_c   1.000
_cell.angle_alpha   90.00
_cell.angle_beta   90.00
_cell.angle_gamma   90.00
#
_symmetry.space_group_name_H-M   'P 1'
#
loop_
_entity.id
_entity.type
_entity.pdbx_description
1 polymer ?
#
loop_
_entity_poly.entity_id
_entity_poly.type
_entity_poly.pdbx_seq_one_letter_code
_entity_poly.pdbx_strand_id
1 'polypeptide(L)'
;MGKNVAVFVDVANIFYAAKSAGVDIDYVTLLKSATAGRDFVRAYAYTGLDPDNENQRNFHQFLARNQYKVVSKDIRKYGDGKVKANLDIELVVDLMKTARNLDVAVIVSGDGDFASAIRAVQEMGVRVEVVSFRGNTSSDLIEAADLFTDITQIAKVDKGSTRSGRRVAGDDEDLSMTEVPDKMTEGTGRGRGGRGRGRLG
;
A
#
# COMPACT_ATOMS: atom_id res chain seq x y z
N MET A 1 -27.55 0.66 14.81
CA MET A 1 -26.38 -0.21 14.71
C MET A 1 -25.43 0.39 13.70
N GLY A 2 -24.19 0.68 14.08
CA GLY A 2 -23.16 1.14 13.17
C GLY A 2 -22.71 0.02 12.21
N LYS A 3 -22.00 0.40 11.14
CA LYS A 3 -21.40 -0.56 10.21
C LYS A 3 -19.99 -0.90 10.66
N ASN A 4 -19.70 -2.17 10.82
CA ASN A 4 -18.37 -2.66 11.17
C ASN A 4 -17.39 -2.42 10.02
N VAL A 5 -16.31 -1.70 10.29
CA VAL A 5 -15.27 -1.38 9.30
C VAL A 5 -13.89 -1.83 9.76
N ALA A 6 -13.14 -2.40 8.83
CA ALA A 6 -11.69 -2.60 8.96
C ALA A 6 -10.94 -1.93 7.80
N VAL A 7 -9.71 -1.51 8.08
CA VAL A 7 -8.84 -0.80 7.12
C VAL A 7 -7.57 -1.62 6.92
N PHE A 8 -7.19 -1.79 5.65
CA PHE A 8 -6.04 -2.60 5.23
C PHE A 8 -5.11 -1.72 4.39
N VAL A 9 -3.97 -1.33 4.96
CA VAL A 9 -3.05 -0.39 4.33
C VAL A 9 -1.82 -1.12 3.80
N ASP A 10 -1.68 -1.14 2.49
CA ASP A 10 -0.46 -1.53 1.79
C ASP A 10 0.53 -0.36 1.83
N VAL A 11 1.34 -0.34 2.90
CA VAL A 11 2.20 0.81 3.21
C VAL A 11 3.23 1.05 2.11
N ALA A 12 3.86 0.00 1.58
CA ALA A 12 4.87 0.15 0.54
C ALA A 12 4.28 0.80 -0.73
N ASN A 13 3.14 0.32 -1.21
CA ASN A 13 2.47 0.87 -2.39
C ASN A 13 2.12 2.36 -2.20
N ILE A 14 1.52 2.71 -1.07
CA ILE A 14 1.11 4.09 -0.78
C ILE A 14 2.32 5.01 -0.56
N PHE A 15 3.37 4.52 0.09
CA PHE A 15 4.60 5.27 0.29
C PHE A 15 5.26 5.67 -1.03
N TYR A 16 5.41 4.73 -1.96
CA TYR A 16 6.01 5.01 -3.27
C TYR A 16 5.13 5.95 -4.11
N ALA A 17 3.82 5.76 -4.08
CA ALA A 17 2.89 6.64 -4.77
C ALA A 17 2.94 8.07 -4.20
N ALA A 18 3.00 8.22 -2.88
CA ALA A 18 3.16 9.52 -2.22
C ALA A 18 4.48 10.20 -2.60
N LYS A 19 5.58 9.44 -2.59
CA LYS A 19 6.89 9.93 -3.00
C LYS A 19 6.89 10.43 -4.45
N SER A 20 6.27 9.70 -5.36
CA SER A 20 6.11 10.09 -6.77
C SER A 20 5.25 11.35 -6.92
N ALA A 21 4.24 11.51 -6.08
CA ALA A 21 3.37 12.70 -6.07
C ALA A 21 3.98 13.92 -5.32
N GLY A 22 5.15 13.73 -4.67
CA GLY A 22 5.80 14.80 -3.91
C GLY A 22 5.07 15.20 -2.63
N VAL A 23 4.30 14.30 -2.05
CA VAL A 23 3.49 14.51 -0.83
C VAL A 23 3.78 13.46 0.22
N ASP A 24 3.30 13.70 1.42
CA ASP A 24 3.31 12.75 2.52
C ASP A 24 1.90 12.32 2.89
N ILE A 25 1.77 11.23 3.64
CA ILE A 25 0.49 10.71 4.12
C ILE A 25 0.40 10.84 5.63
N ASP A 26 -0.67 11.46 6.10
CA ASP A 26 -1.07 11.45 7.51
C ASP A 26 -1.90 10.19 7.81
N TYR A 27 -1.25 9.15 8.31
CA TYR A 27 -1.89 7.86 8.61
C TYR A 27 -2.93 7.94 9.73
N VAL A 28 -2.81 8.91 10.63
CA VAL A 28 -3.82 9.14 11.68
C VAL A 28 -5.09 9.71 11.07
N THR A 29 -4.96 10.70 10.20
CA THR A 29 -6.10 11.31 9.49
C THR A 29 -6.72 10.33 8.50
N LEU A 30 -5.91 9.52 7.81
CA LEU A 30 -6.39 8.44 6.94
C LEU A 30 -7.34 7.50 7.70
N LEU A 31 -6.90 7.01 8.86
CA LEU A 31 -7.71 6.10 9.67
C LEU A 31 -9.01 6.76 10.16
N LYS A 32 -8.92 7.99 10.64
CA LYS A 32 -10.10 8.76 11.08
C LYS A 32 -11.11 8.95 9.95
N SER A 33 -10.65 9.29 8.76
CA SER A 33 -11.52 9.51 7.60
C SER A 33 -12.17 8.21 7.13
N ALA A 34 -11.40 7.12 7.08
CA ALA A 34 -11.89 5.81 6.64
C ALA A 34 -12.91 5.20 7.60
N THR A 35 -12.85 5.56 8.88
CA THR A 35 -13.72 5.00 9.93
C THR A 35 -14.81 5.95 10.42
N ALA A 36 -14.89 7.16 9.88
CA ALA A 36 -15.84 8.17 10.32
C ALA A 36 -17.30 7.69 10.23
N GLY A 37 -18.03 7.78 11.35
CA GLY A 37 -19.44 7.36 11.43
C GLY A 37 -19.67 5.84 11.39
N ARG A 38 -18.62 5.04 11.60
CA ARG A 38 -18.63 3.58 11.56
C ARG A 38 -18.07 2.97 12.82
N ASP A 39 -18.41 1.71 13.09
CA ASP A 39 -17.85 0.95 14.20
C ASP A 39 -16.49 0.37 13.78
N PHE A 40 -15.43 0.97 14.29
CA PHE A 40 -14.07 0.57 13.99
C PHE A 40 -13.74 -0.79 14.61
N VAL A 41 -13.39 -1.77 13.79
CA VAL A 41 -13.03 -3.12 14.20
C VAL A 41 -11.50 -3.29 14.28
N ARG A 42 -10.80 -3.03 13.18
CA ARG A 42 -9.36 -3.21 13.06
C ARG A 42 -8.75 -2.36 11.95
N ALA A 43 -7.52 -1.92 12.14
CA ALA A 43 -6.68 -1.41 11.07
C ALA A 43 -5.39 -2.23 10.99
N TYR A 44 -5.02 -2.62 9.77
CA TYR A 44 -3.77 -3.32 9.49
C TYR A 44 -2.86 -2.44 8.65
N ALA A 45 -1.58 -2.45 8.93
CA ALA A 45 -0.55 -1.82 8.11
C ALA A 45 0.49 -2.88 7.72
N TYR A 46 0.57 -3.14 6.42
CA TYR A 46 1.47 -4.14 5.85
C TYR A 46 2.71 -3.44 5.32
N THR A 47 3.87 -3.78 5.87
CA THR A 47 5.12 -3.08 5.57
C THR A 47 6.33 -3.98 5.74
N GLY A 48 7.33 -3.86 4.86
CA GLY A 48 8.63 -4.49 5.07
C GLY A 48 9.38 -3.85 6.23
N LEU A 49 10.29 -4.60 6.84
CA LEU A 49 11.17 -4.12 7.89
C LEU A 49 12.63 -4.45 7.55
N ASP A 50 13.46 -3.43 7.44
CA ASP A 50 14.91 -3.58 7.56
C ASP A 50 15.25 -3.50 9.05
N PRO A 51 15.72 -4.60 9.68
CA PRO A 51 16.01 -4.61 11.12
C PRO A 51 17.06 -3.59 11.53
N ASP A 52 17.94 -3.21 10.60
CA ASP A 52 19.04 -2.27 10.84
C ASP A 52 18.61 -0.81 10.63
N ASN A 53 17.40 -0.57 10.09
CA ASN A 53 16.90 0.77 9.85
C ASN A 53 16.05 1.27 11.03
N GLU A 54 16.65 2.18 11.82
CA GLU A 54 16.00 2.74 13.02
C GLU A 54 14.75 3.56 12.66
N ASN A 55 14.76 4.28 11.55
CA ASN A 55 13.63 5.10 11.12
C ASN A 55 12.42 4.23 10.78
N GLN A 56 12.63 3.08 10.13
CA GLN A 56 11.56 2.13 9.89
C GLN A 56 11.00 1.56 11.20
N ARG A 57 11.86 1.19 12.16
CA ARG A 57 11.39 0.72 13.47
C ARG A 57 10.56 1.78 14.19
N ASN A 58 11.02 3.03 14.18
CA ASN A 58 10.28 4.16 14.78
C ASN A 58 8.92 4.38 14.09
N PHE A 59 8.88 4.24 12.77
CA PHE A 59 7.64 4.34 12.01
C PHE A 59 6.65 3.21 12.34
N HIS A 60 7.13 1.96 12.46
CA HIS A 60 6.30 0.83 12.89
C HIS A 60 5.72 1.05 14.29
N GLN A 61 6.54 1.58 15.22
CA GLN A 61 6.06 1.92 16.57
C GLN A 61 5.02 3.04 16.54
N PHE A 62 5.21 4.04 15.68
CA PHE A 62 4.24 5.11 15.49
C PHE A 62 2.90 4.55 15.00
N LEU A 63 2.90 3.69 13.99
CA LEU A 63 1.68 3.05 13.48
C LEU A 63 1.00 2.22 14.58
N ALA A 64 1.75 1.42 15.32
CA ALA A 64 1.21 0.60 16.41
C ALA A 64 0.56 1.45 17.52
N ARG A 65 1.16 2.58 17.88
CA ARG A 65 0.58 3.52 18.87
C ARG A 65 -0.67 4.25 18.36
N ASN A 66 -0.86 4.28 17.04
CA ASN A 66 -2.00 4.95 16.40
C ASN A 66 -3.03 3.96 15.85
N GLN A 67 -3.25 2.85 16.56
CA GLN A 67 -4.31 1.85 16.35
C GLN A 67 -4.11 0.94 15.13
N TYR A 68 -2.95 0.96 14.49
CA TYR A 68 -2.64 0.00 13.45
C TYR A 68 -2.03 -1.27 14.03
N LYS A 69 -2.52 -2.42 13.60
CA LYS A 69 -1.81 -3.67 13.74
C LYS A 69 -0.77 -3.76 12.63
N VAL A 70 0.50 -3.63 12.96
CA VAL A 70 1.60 -3.72 12.00
C VAL A 70 1.87 -5.18 11.68
N VAL A 71 1.78 -5.51 10.41
CA VAL A 71 2.17 -6.81 9.85
C VAL A 71 3.42 -6.60 9.01
N SER A 72 4.53 -7.23 9.41
CA SER A 72 5.80 -7.00 8.74
C SER A 72 6.52 -8.31 8.44
N LYS A 73 7.37 -8.26 7.41
CA LYS A 73 8.38 -9.26 7.09
C LYS A 73 9.73 -8.58 7.01
N ASP A 74 10.76 -9.30 7.46
CA ASP A 74 12.12 -8.84 7.26
C ASP A 74 12.44 -8.74 5.77
N ILE A 75 13.02 -7.63 5.40
CA ILE A 75 13.47 -7.39 4.04
C ILE A 75 14.70 -8.27 3.79
N ARG A 76 14.60 -9.18 2.82
CA ARG A 76 15.74 -10.00 2.41
C ARG A 76 16.53 -9.27 1.34
N LYS A 77 17.80 -8.98 1.66
CA LYS A 77 18.77 -8.47 0.69
C LYS A 77 19.35 -9.66 -0.07
N TYR A 78 19.05 -9.76 -1.36
CA TYR A 78 19.70 -10.73 -2.24
C TYR A 78 21.02 -10.15 -2.75
N GLY A 79 21.96 -11.02 -3.12
CA GLY A 79 23.32 -10.62 -3.55
C GLY A 79 23.38 -9.73 -4.79
N ASP A 80 22.28 -9.54 -5.51
CA ASP A 80 22.12 -8.62 -6.63
C ASP A 80 21.59 -7.22 -6.22
N GLY A 81 21.50 -6.96 -4.91
CA GLY A 81 20.99 -5.69 -4.37
C GLY A 81 19.46 -5.55 -4.43
N LYS A 82 18.74 -6.56 -4.91
CA LYS A 82 17.28 -6.56 -4.91
C LYS A 82 16.74 -6.90 -3.52
N VAL A 83 15.78 -6.12 -3.11
CA VAL A 83 15.13 -6.23 -1.82
C VAL A 83 13.67 -6.56 -2.05
N LYS A 84 13.18 -7.65 -1.48
CA LYS A 84 11.78 -8.04 -1.60
C LYS A 84 11.18 -8.27 -0.22
N ALA A 85 10.12 -7.53 0.08
CA ALA A 85 9.12 -7.89 1.07
C ALA A 85 7.76 -7.66 0.44
N ASN A 86 7.14 -8.71 -0.08
CA ASN A 86 5.77 -8.67 -0.58
C ASN A 86 4.85 -9.22 0.49
N LEU A 87 3.87 -8.41 0.92
CA LEU A 87 2.87 -8.75 1.94
C LEU A 87 1.44 -8.81 1.36
N ASP A 88 1.30 -8.90 0.06
CA ASP A 88 -0.02 -8.96 -0.61
C ASP A 88 -0.82 -10.18 -0.14
N ILE A 89 -0.16 -11.32 0.02
CA ILE A 89 -0.79 -12.54 0.53
C ILE A 89 -1.27 -12.36 1.96
N GLU A 90 -0.47 -11.75 2.83
CA GLU A 90 -0.85 -11.47 4.22
C GLU A 90 -2.07 -10.54 4.28
N LEU A 91 -2.10 -9.50 3.45
CA LEU A 91 -3.25 -8.61 3.35
C LEU A 91 -4.50 -9.38 2.91
N VAL A 92 -4.41 -10.17 1.86
CA VAL A 92 -5.55 -10.96 1.35
C VAL A 92 -6.03 -11.97 2.38
N VAL A 93 -5.13 -12.67 3.07
CA VAL A 93 -5.47 -13.63 4.12
C VAL A 93 -6.19 -12.95 5.28
N ASP A 94 -5.72 -11.80 5.75
CA ASP A 94 -6.35 -11.06 6.84
C ASP A 94 -7.71 -10.50 6.39
N LEU A 95 -7.83 -10.00 5.17
CA LEU A 95 -9.09 -9.56 4.57
C LEU A 95 -10.12 -10.70 4.56
N MET A 96 -9.75 -11.87 4.08
CA MET A 96 -10.64 -13.03 4.02
C MET A 96 -11.04 -13.54 5.41
N LYS A 97 -10.11 -13.55 6.38
CA LYS A 97 -10.40 -13.97 7.75
C LYS A 97 -11.38 -13.05 8.46
N THR A 98 -11.27 -11.74 8.22
CA THR A 98 -12.08 -10.73 8.92
C THR A 98 -13.41 -10.44 8.24
N ALA A 99 -13.54 -10.76 6.96
CA ALA A 99 -14.69 -10.42 6.12
C ALA A 99 -16.05 -10.78 6.76
N ARG A 100 -16.14 -11.92 7.45
CA ARG A 100 -17.38 -12.38 8.09
C ARG A 100 -17.89 -11.44 9.19
N ASN A 101 -17.02 -10.61 9.75
CA ASN A 101 -17.34 -9.68 10.83
C ASN A 101 -17.45 -8.22 10.36
N LEU A 102 -17.37 -8.00 9.04
CA LEU A 102 -17.33 -6.66 8.46
C LEU A 102 -18.54 -6.38 7.60
N ASP A 103 -19.01 -5.15 7.67
CA ASP A 103 -19.91 -4.55 6.69
C ASP A 103 -19.12 -3.80 5.60
N VAL A 104 -17.99 -3.23 5.97
CA VAL A 104 -17.13 -2.44 5.09
C VAL A 104 -15.66 -2.84 5.27
N ALA A 105 -14.97 -3.08 4.17
CA ALA A 105 -13.51 -3.19 4.12
C ALA A 105 -12.96 -2.01 3.31
N VAL A 106 -12.00 -1.29 3.87
CA VAL A 106 -11.29 -0.20 3.20
C VAL A 106 -9.89 -0.69 2.84
N ILE A 107 -9.61 -0.79 1.55
CA ILE A 107 -8.29 -1.18 1.01
C ILE A 107 -7.55 0.08 0.59
N VAL A 108 -6.39 0.29 1.19
CA VAL A 108 -5.54 1.45 0.89
C VAL A 108 -4.34 0.97 0.09
N SER A 109 -4.51 0.87 -1.21
CA SER A 109 -3.52 0.45 -2.21
C SER A 109 -4.00 0.78 -3.61
N GLY A 110 -3.09 0.98 -4.53
CA GLY A 110 -3.36 1.13 -5.97
C GLY A 110 -3.08 -0.13 -6.79
N ASP A 111 -2.71 -1.23 -6.14
CA ASP A 111 -2.32 -2.46 -6.82
C ASP A 111 -3.53 -3.24 -7.36
N GLY A 112 -3.55 -3.41 -8.69
CA GLY A 112 -4.62 -4.12 -9.39
C GLY A 112 -4.73 -5.60 -9.03
N ASP A 113 -3.68 -6.20 -8.48
CA ASP A 113 -3.69 -7.62 -8.09
C ASP A 113 -4.70 -7.90 -6.97
N PHE A 114 -5.09 -6.89 -6.20
CA PHE A 114 -6.15 -7.01 -5.20
C PHE A 114 -7.57 -7.07 -5.77
N ALA A 115 -7.78 -6.80 -7.05
CA ALA A 115 -9.12 -6.78 -7.65
C ALA A 115 -9.88 -8.11 -7.46
N SER A 116 -9.19 -9.25 -7.61
CA SER A 116 -9.80 -10.57 -7.40
C SER A 116 -10.23 -10.80 -5.95
N ALA A 117 -9.40 -10.38 -4.98
CA ALA A 117 -9.73 -10.48 -3.56
C ALA A 117 -10.91 -9.57 -3.19
N ILE A 118 -10.98 -8.38 -3.77
CA ILE A 118 -12.11 -7.46 -3.59
C ILE A 118 -13.40 -8.10 -4.05
N ARG A 119 -13.44 -8.66 -5.25
CA ARG A 119 -14.63 -9.34 -5.78
C ARG A 119 -15.05 -10.51 -4.90
N ALA A 120 -14.09 -11.29 -4.39
CA ALA A 120 -14.37 -12.43 -3.52
C ALA A 120 -15.07 -12.00 -2.21
N VAL A 121 -14.62 -10.92 -1.56
CA VAL A 121 -15.27 -10.46 -0.32
C VAL A 121 -16.57 -9.71 -0.58
N GLN A 122 -16.74 -9.08 -1.73
CA GLN A 122 -18.03 -8.51 -2.16
C GLN A 122 -19.09 -9.61 -2.30
N GLU A 123 -18.74 -10.78 -2.83
CA GLU A 123 -19.64 -11.95 -2.90
C GLU A 123 -20.02 -12.48 -1.49
N MET A 124 -19.23 -12.18 -0.47
CA MET A 124 -19.56 -12.46 0.93
C MET A 124 -20.47 -11.40 1.57
N GLY A 125 -20.88 -10.38 0.82
CA GLY A 125 -21.76 -9.31 1.29
C GLY A 125 -21.03 -8.11 1.90
N VAL A 126 -19.71 -8.01 1.75
CA VAL A 126 -18.91 -6.90 2.26
C VAL A 126 -18.82 -5.79 1.22
N ARG A 127 -19.12 -4.55 1.62
CA ARG A 127 -18.83 -3.37 0.80
C ARG A 127 -17.32 -3.11 0.82
N VAL A 128 -16.70 -2.95 -0.33
CA VAL A 128 -15.26 -2.69 -0.44
C VAL A 128 -15.01 -1.29 -1.00
N GLU A 129 -14.30 -0.49 -0.24
CA GLU A 129 -13.87 0.85 -0.61
C GLU A 129 -12.37 0.87 -0.84
N VAL A 130 -11.92 1.51 -1.90
CA VAL A 130 -10.50 1.67 -2.24
C VAL A 130 -10.09 3.12 -2.05
N VAL A 131 -8.99 3.32 -1.35
CA VAL A 131 -8.36 4.63 -1.14
C VAL A 131 -6.95 4.57 -1.69
N SER A 132 -6.62 5.41 -2.65
CA SER A 132 -5.27 5.47 -3.25
C SER A 132 -5.09 6.76 -4.06
N PHE A 133 -3.89 6.96 -4.58
CA PHE A 133 -3.62 8.01 -5.57
C PHE A 133 -4.22 7.61 -6.92
N ARG A 134 -5.12 8.40 -7.45
CA ARG A 134 -5.78 8.10 -8.74
C ARG A 134 -4.78 7.82 -9.86
N GLY A 135 -3.72 8.59 -9.97
CA GLY A 135 -2.70 8.44 -11.01
C GLY A 135 -1.81 7.20 -10.89
N ASN A 136 -1.83 6.54 -9.72
CA ASN A 136 -1.05 5.34 -9.41
C ASN A 136 -1.93 4.11 -9.11
N THR A 137 -3.22 4.17 -9.47
CA THR A 137 -4.17 3.10 -9.21
C THR A 137 -4.56 2.41 -10.51
N SER A 138 -4.54 1.07 -10.49
CA SER A 138 -5.02 0.26 -11.61
C SER A 138 -6.50 0.53 -11.88
N SER A 139 -6.86 0.61 -13.17
CA SER A 139 -8.26 0.75 -13.59
C SER A 139 -9.11 -0.42 -13.11
N ASP A 140 -8.57 -1.64 -13.15
CA ASP A 140 -9.27 -2.84 -12.67
C ASP A 140 -9.65 -2.75 -11.19
N LEU A 141 -8.78 -2.11 -10.38
CA LEU A 141 -9.03 -1.92 -8.96
C LEU A 141 -10.14 -0.89 -8.72
N ILE A 142 -10.11 0.20 -9.47
CA ILE A 142 -11.15 1.24 -9.40
C ILE A 142 -12.52 0.67 -9.82
N GLU A 143 -12.55 -0.14 -10.88
CA GLU A 143 -13.79 -0.78 -11.35
C GLU A 143 -14.32 -1.83 -10.37
N ALA A 144 -13.44 -2.58 -9.71
CA ALA A 144 -13.83 -3.59 -8.74
C ALA A 144 -14.41 -2.98 -7.45
N ALA A 145 -13.93 -1.82 -7.03
CA ALA A 145 -14.36 -1.17 -5.79
C ALA A 145 -15.81 -0.68 -5.85
N ASP A 146 -16.51 -0.79 -4.72
CA ASP A 146 -17.85 -0.16 -4.56
C ASP A 146 -17.74 1.37 -4.49
N LEU A 147 -16.62 1.87 -3.95
CA LEU A 147 -16.26 3.29 -3.90
C LEU A 147 -14.76 3.45 -4.05
N PHE A 148 -14.34 4.39 -4.88
CA PHE A 148 -12.94 4.85 -4.94
C PHE A 148 -12.84 6.28 -4.39
N THR A 149 -11.87 6.49 -3.50
CA THR A 149 -11.55 7.82 -2.96
C THR A 149 -10.07 8.12 -3.23
N ASP A 150 -9.81 9.28 -3.81
CA ASP A 150 -8.43 9.76 -3.95
C ASP A 150 -7.88 10.16 -2.58
N ILE A 151 -6.76 9.55 -2.19
CA ILE A 151 -6.15 9.75 -0.87
C ILE A 151 -5.74 11.21 -0.62
N THR A 152 -5.47 11.98 -1.67
CA THR A 152 -5.13 13.40 -1.56
C THR A 152 -6.27 14.24 -1.01
N GLN A 153 -7.51 13.76 -1.10
CA GLN A 153 -8.69 14.44 -0.58
C GLN A 153 -8.85 14.29 0.94
N ILE A 154 -8.26 13.24 1.52
CA ILE A 154 -8.53 12.87 2.92
C ILE A 154 -7.29 12.87 3.83
N ALA A 155 -6.10 12.58 3.32
CA ALA A 155 -4.93 12.31 4.15
C ALA A 155 -3.60 12.88 3.61
N LYS A 156 -3.63 13.73 2.59
CA LYS A 156 -2.45 14.36 2.02
C LYS A 156 -1.86 15.40 2.98
N VAL A 157 -0.54 15.40 3.12
CA VAL A 157 0.24 16.46 3.75
C VAL A 157 1.29 16.94 2.76
N ASP A 158 1.35 18.25 2.55
CA ASP A 158 2.37 18.85 1.69
C ASP A 158 3.74 18.81 2.40
N LYS A 159 4.80 18.41 1.68
CA LYS A 159 6.16 18.36 2.21
C LYS A 159 6.55 19.73 2.78
N GLY A 160 7.08 19.71 4.01
CA GLY A 160 7.46 20.93 4.74
C GLY A 160 6.35 21.61 5.53
N SER A 161 5.14 21.07 5.54
CA SER A 161 4.04 21.52 6.38
C SER A 161 4.17 20.91 7.79
N THR A 162 4.82 21.61 8.69
CA THR A 162 4.83 21.28 10.12
C THR A 162 3.47 21.55 10.75
N ARG A 163 2.52 20.66 10.62
CA ARG A 163 1.36 20.64 11.51
C ARG A 163 1.76 19.98 12.83
N SER A 164 2.04 20.84 13.82
CA SER A 164 2.17 20.57 15.25
C SER A 164 2.21 19.09 15.66
N GLY A 165 3.41 18.55 15.86
CA GLY A 165 3.64 17.36 16.69
C GLY A 165 3.27 16.00 16.10
N ARG A 166 2.77 15.92 14.87
CA ARG A 166 2.49 14.67 14.17
C ARG A 166 3.65 14.35 13.23
N ARG A 167 4.35 13.25 13.50
CA ARG A 167 5.26 12.67 12.52
C ARG A 167 4.44 12.22 11.31
N VAL A 168 4.73 12.79 10.17
CA VAL A 168 4.28 12.34 8.87
C VAL A 168 5.34 11.40 8.34
N ALA A 169 4.96 10.22 7.87
CA ALA A 169 5.92 9.34 7.21
C ALA A 169 6.40 10.02 5.94
N GLY A 170 7.65 10.43 5.89
CA GLY A 170 8.22 11.12 4.73
C GLY A 170 9.28 12.17 5.05
N ASP A 171 9.37 12.61 6.30
CA ASP A 171 10.41 13.57 6.71
C ASP A 171 11.83 12.96 6.73
N ASP A 172 11.94 11.64 6.64
CA ASP A 172 13.20 10.94 6.60
C ASP A 172 13.43 10.35 5.21
N GLU A 173 14.34 10.90 4.45
CA GLU A 173 14.83 10.37 3.16
C GLU A 173 15.32 8.91 3.25
N ASP A 174 15.40 8.37 4.46
CA ASP A 174 15.95 7.05 4.79
C ASP A 174 14.87 5.98 5.10
N LEU A 175 13.59 6.28 4.91
CA LEU A 175 12.54 5.25 4.85
C LEU A 175 12.57 4.53 3.50
N SER A 176 13.76 4.17 3.01
CA SER A 176 13.90 3.41 1.76
C SER A 176 13.29 2.03 1.94
N MET A 177 11.99 1.95 1.75
CA MET A 177 11.31 0.70 1.46
C MET A 177 11.72 0.34 0.03
N THR A 178 12.73 -0.47 -0.13
CA THR A 178 13.28 -0.83 -1.42
C THR A 178 12.48 -1.98 -2.04
N GLU A 179 11.21 -1.76 -2.32
CA GLU A 179 10.48 -2.53 -3.31
C GLU A 179 10.49 -1.75 -4.62
N VAL A 180 11.23 -2.25 -5.61
CA VAL A 180 11.00 -1.84 -7.01
C VAL A 180 9.74 -2.57 -7.45
N PRO A 181 8.65 -1.88 -7.83
CA PRO A 181 7.47 -2.54 -8.37
C PRO A 181 7.87 -3.43 -9.55
N ASP A 182 7.44 -4.68 -9.56
CA ASP A 182 7.74 -5.65 -10.65
C ASP A 182 7.42 -5.11 -12.05
N LYS A 183 6.55 -4.13 -12.17
CA LYS A 183 6.16 -3.47 -13.43
C LYS A 183 7.21 -2.52 -14.03
N MET A 184 8.27 -2.14 -13.30
CA MET A 184 9.36 -1.30 -13.85
C MET A 184 10.51 -2.12 -14.43
N THR A 185 10.54 -3.44 -14.27
CA THR A 185 11.61 -4.30 -14.78
C THR A 185 11.32 -4.91 -16.16
N GLU A 186 10.10 -4.82 -16.68
CA GLU A 186 9.72 -5.39 -17.98
C GLU A 186 10.03 -4.48 -19.19
N GLY A 187 10.64 -3.30 -18.99
CA GLY A 187 10.82 -2.27 -20.03
C GLY A 187 12.12 -2.28 -20.83
N THR A 188 13.13 -3.12 -20.52
CA THR A 188 14.46 -2.99 -21.15
C THR A 188 15.04 -4.27 -21.75
N GLY A 189 14.19 -5.15 -22.26
CA GLY A 189 14.60 -6.39 -22.94
C GLY A 189 14.33 -6.43 -24.44
N ARG A 190 14.59 -5.36 -25.20
CA ARG A 190 14.71 -5.49 -26.66
C ARG A 190 16.15 -5.72 -27.04
N GLY A 191 16.54 -6.98 -27.06
CA GLY A 191 17.76 -7.45 -27.68
C GLY A 191 17.79 -7.09 -29.15
N ARG A 192 18.76 -6.30 -29.54
CA ARG A 192 19.14 -6.11 -30.93
C ARG A 192 19.63 -7.45 -31.50
N GLY A 193 18.82 -8.08 -32.34
CA GLY A 193 19.24 -9.14 -33.21
C GLY A 193 20.29 -8.64 -34.19
N GLY A 194 21.53 -9.09 -34.00
CA GLY A 194 22.62 -8.88 -34.92
C GLY A 194 22.36 -9.64 -36.22
N ARG A 195 22.30 -8.94 -37.33
CA ARG A 195 22.34 -9.51 -38.67
C ARG A 195 23.77 -9.98 -38.95
N GLY A 196 24.00 -11.26 -38.88
CA GLY A 196 25.17 -11.90 -39.46
C GLY A 196 24.94 -12.15 -40.96
N ARG A 197 25.56 -11.35 -41.79
CA ARG A 197 25.76 -11.68 -43.21
C ARG A 197 26.88 -12.73 -43.27
N GLY A 198 26.56 -13.94 -43.67
CA GLY A 198 27.51 -14.91 -44.13
C GLY A 198 27.46 -14.96 -45.66
N ARG A 199 28.59 -14.65 -46.27
CA ARG A 199 28.80 -14.75 -47.73
C ARG A 199 29.74 -15.90 -47.98
N LEU A 200 29.35 -16.75 -48.95
CA LEU A 200 30.17 -17.47 -49.94
C LEU A 200 31.25 -18.47 -49.49
N GLY A 201 31.11 -19.63 -50.05
CA GLY A 201 32.06 -20.68 -50.33
C GLY A 201 31.36 -21.78 -51.04
#